data_e020d16066c265b737926b7acd2b197a
#
_entry.id   e020d16066c265b737926b7acd2b197a
#
_cell.length_a   1.000
_cell.length_b   1.000
_cell.length_c   1.000
_cell.angle_alpha   90.00
_cell.angle_beta   90.00
_cell.angle_gamma   90.00
#
_symmetry.space_group_name_H-M   'P 1'
#
loop_
_entity.id
_entity.type
_entity.pdbx_description
1 polymer ?
#
loop_
_entity_poly.entity_id
_entity_poly.type
_entity_poly.pdbx_seq_one_letter_code
_entity_poly.pdbx_strand_id
1 'polypeptide(L)'
;MFHISDCKKYTRCPRLFANEMQAEKRKFQPFVRLDEEVSELACIKLGVTNHFLGKQGDDASLAMNALQEYDWLVKARFEYKQLRIKAPFLHRNDDGWDLYFLYIGLFPHADDMQFYCDTVWVLEGLNIKIKDIYLIHLNKNYRREKELDPHELFVVSSSFYNDKNNPTVDVKKAIYDNMHDLHYLLEQMEKCNLETVGEPVRKPQCMTRQKCLYYDDCFPQEKELPDNSILTLIASRYKREMYEEGRIYLKDADPERIEGSAQQFAQIQADRNGGQYVDYNALANWLGYIHYPITCIDFEWERFAIPPYEGMHPYDVLPFEYSLHIMH
;
A
#
# COMPACT_ATOMS: atom_id res chain seq x y z
N MET A 1 24.15 -0.20 2.06
CA MET A 1 23.30 -1.08 1.22
C MET A 1 21.84 -0.66 1.41
N PHE A 2 21.16 -0.29 0.34
CA PHE A 2 19.76 0.12 0.33
C PHE A 2 18.86 -1.02 -0.17
N HIS A 3 17.59 -0.99 0.22
CA HIS A 3 16.54 -1.85 -0.31
C HIS A 3 15.59 -1.03 -1.18
N ILE A 4 14.84 -1.67 -2.07
CA ILE A 4 13.81 -1.00 -2.90
C ILE A 4 12.84 -0.18 -2.03
N SER A 5 12.46 -0.69 -0.86
CA SER A 5 11.61 0.04 0.08
C SER A 5 12.24 1.37 0.55
N ASP A 6 13.56 1.45 0.60
CA ASP A 6 14.27 2.66 1.00
C ASP A 6 14.23 3.70 -0.13
N CYS A 7 14.35 3.26 -1.41
CA CYS A 7 14.14 4.13 -2.58
C CYS A 7 12.74 4.75 -2.56
N LYS A 8 11.71 3.93 -2.31
CA LYS A 8 10.31 4.39 -2.21
C LYS A 8 10.11 5.40 -1.09
N LYS A 9 10.73 5.19 0.08
CA LYS A 9 10.69 6.13 1.19
C LYS A 9 11.40 7.43 0.86
N TYR A 10 12.58 7.37 0.26
CA TYR A 10 13.33 8.55 -0.15
C TYR A 10 12.57 9.39 -1.18
N THR A 11 12.03 8.74 -2.22
CA THR A 11 11.22 9.41 -3.25
C THR A 11 9.96 10.05 -2.65
N ARG A 12 9.32 9.37 -1.69
CA ARG A 12 8.18 9.93 -0.95
C ARG A 12 8.59 11.15 -0.12
N CYS A 13 9.66 11.03 0.65
CA CYS A 13 10.16 12.11 1.51
C CYS A 13 11.60 11.80 1.98
N PRO A 14 12.62 12.57 1.53
CA PRO A 14 14.00 12.37 2.00
C PRO A 14 14.13 12.40 3.53
N ARG A 15 13.34 13.24 4.23
CA ARG A 15 13.36 13.30 5.70
C ARG A 15 12.79 12.04 6.36
N LEU A 16 11.75 11.40 5.78
CA LEU A 16 11.28 10.10 6.23
C LEU A 16 12.39 9.04 6.14
N PHE A 17 13.08 9.00 5.00
CA PHE A 17 14.21 8.12 4.78
C PHE A 17 15.34 8.39 5.79
N ALA A 18 15.75 9.65 5.96
CA ALA A 18 16.81 10.03 6.92
C ALA A 18 16.47 9.64 8.36
N ASN A 19 15.23 9.88 8.81
CA ASN A 19 14.77 9.44 10.13
C ASN A 19 14.88 7.93 10.32
N GLU A 20 14.50 7.14 9.31
CA GLU A 20 14.56 5.67 9.41
C GLU A 20 15.99 5.13 9.39
N MET A 21 16.88 5.76 8.62
CA MET A 21 18.28 5.34 8.55
C MET A 21 19.07 5.66 9.83
N GLN A 22 18.68 6.70 10.57
CA GLN A 22 19.33 7.12 11.82
C GLN A 22 18.66 6.53 13.07
N ALA A 23 17.45 5.98 12.96
CA ALA A 23 16.74 5.40 14.09
C ALA A 23 17.43 4.12 14.58
N GLU A 24 17.73 4.02 15.88
CA GLU A 24 18.20 2.78 16.52
C GLU A 24 17.21 1.63 16.31
N LYS A 25 15.91 1.95 16.35
CA LYS A 25 14.81 1.05 16.06
C LYS A 25 13.89 1.69 15.05
N ARG A 26 13.77 1.08 13.87
CA ARG A 26 12.78 1.54 12.86
C ARG A 26 11.38 1.44 13.43
N LYS A 27 10.58 2.50 13.26
CA LYS A 27 9.16 2.48 13.63
C LYS A 27 8.45 1.46 12.72
N PHE A 28 7.70 0.57 13.35
CA PHE A 28 7.03 -0.54 12.66
C PHE A 28 5.53 -0.30 12.60
N GLN A 29 4.95 -0.49 11.41
CA GLN A 29 3.50 -0.60 11.26
C GLN A 29 3.14 -2.08 11.16
N PRO A 30 2.31 -2.61 12.06
CA PRO A 30 1.84 -3.98 11.95
C PRO A 30 1.03 -4.16 10.67
N PHE A 31 1.30 -5.23 9.94
CA PHE A 31 0.52 -5.64 8.78
C PHE A 31 0.53 -7.16 8.68
N VAL A 32 -0.52 -7.71 8.10
CA VAL A 32 -0.60 -9.14 7.86
C VAL A 32 0.24 -9.48 6.62
N ARG A 33 1.19 -10.40 6.78
CA ARG A 33 1.98 -10.92 5.66
C ARG A 33 1.32 -12.18 5.12
N LEU A 34 0.80 -12.07 3.91
CA LEU A 34 0.27 -13.20 3.15
C LEU A 34 1.27 -13.72 2.11
N ASP A 35 2.46 -13.11 2.01
CA ASP A 35 3.39 -13.34 0.92
C ASP A 35 4.03 -14.75 0.92
N GLU A 36 4.07 -15.45 2.05
CA GLU A 36 4.61 -16.81 2.11
C GLU A 36 3.62 -17.82 1.53
N GLU A 37 2.42 -17.91 2.08
CA GLU A 37 1.37 -18.81 1.62
C GLU A 37 1.02 -18.56 0.15
N VAL A 38 0.80 -17.31 -0.22
CA VAL A 38 0.48 -16.95 -1.62
C VAL A 38 1.63 -17.27 -2.57
N SER A 39 2.89 -17.11 -2.13
CA SER A 39 4.05 -17.49 -2.95
C SER A 39 4.17 -18.99 -3.17
N GLU A 40 3.88 -19.80 -2.15
CA GLU A 40 3.88 -21.27 -2.27
C GLU A 40 2.82 -21.73 -3.26
N LEU A 41 1.62 -21.20 -3.17
CA LEU A 41 0.54 -21.48 -4.12
C LEU A 41 0.88 -21.00 -5.54
N ALA A 42 1.54 -19.83 -5.67
CA ALA A 42 2.00 -19.33 -6.97
C ALA A 42 3.07 -20.23 -7.58
N CYS A 43 3.95 -20.85 -6.77
CA CYS A 43 4.90 -21.88 -7.27
C CYS A 43 4.16 -23.05 -7.90
N ILE A 44 3.06 -23.52 -7.31
CA ILE A 44 2.24 -24.59 -7.88
C ILE A 44 1.62 -24.14 -9.21
N LYS A 45 1.03 -22.94 -9.24
CA LYS A 45 0.46 -22.34 -10.47
C LYS A 45 1.46 -22.30 -11.61
N LEU A 46 2.70 -21.91 -11.33
CA LEU A 46 3.78 -21.78 -12.32
C LEU A 46 4.44 -23.10 -12.69
N GLY A 47 4.14 -24.19 -11.98
CA GLY A 47 4.82 -25.47 -12.15
C GLY A 47 6.29 -25.41 -11.76
N VAL A 48 6.61 -24.66 -10.70
CA VAL A 48 7.99 -24.49 -10.23
C VAL A 48 8.57 -25.82 -9.78
N THR A 49 9.59 -26.27 -10.48
CA THR A 49 10.39 -27.45 -10.14
C THR A 49 11.84 -27.02 -9.98
N ASN A 50 12.81 -27.87 -9.77
CA ASN A 50 14.24 -27.56 -9.75
C ASN A 50 14.58 -26.07 -9.47
N HIS A 51 14.30 -25.59 -8.25
CA HIS A 51 14.36 -24.17 -7.93
C HIS A 51 15.31 -23.84 -6.78
N PHE A 52 15.89 -22.66 -6.84
CA PHE A 52 16.56 -22.00 -5.72
C PHE A 52 15.54 -21.15 -4.95
N LEU A 53 15.44 -21.35 -3.64
CA LEU A 53 14.61 -20.55 -2.75
C LEU A 53 15.48 -19.59 -1.91
N GLY A 54 15.42 -18.29 -2.23
CA GLY A 54 16.15 -17.25 -1.49
C GLY A 54 15.56 -16.98 -0.11
N LYS A 55 16.43 -16.87 0.90
CA LYS A 55 16.07 -16.62 2.31
C LYS A 55 16.46 -15.20 2.75
N GLN A 56 15.85 -14.74 3.84
CA GLN A 56 16.23 -13.47 4.43
C GLN A 56 17.68 -13.57 4.97
N GLY A 57 18.53 -12.62 4.58
CA GLY A 57 19.93 -12.58 4.99
C GLY A 57 20.89 -13.26 4.02
N ASP A 58 20.40 -13.93 2.97
CA ASP A 58 21.27 -14.56 1.96
C ASP A 58 22.21 -13.54 1.34
N ASP A 59 23.45 -13.97 1.13
CA ASP A 59 24.40 -13.22 0.31
C ASP A 59 23.97 -13.23 -1.17
N ALA A 60 24.16 -12.11 -1.87
CA ALA A 60 23.75 -11.99 -3.27
C ALA A 60 24.49 -12.95 -4.21
N SER A 61 25.69 -13.41 -3.82
CA SER A 61 26.45 -14.40 -4.58
C SER A 61 25.72 -15.74 -4.71
N LEU A 62 24.87 -16.09 -3.72
CA LEU A 62 24.08 -17.33 -3.79
C LEU A 62 23.08 -17.29 -4.96
N ALA A 63 22.39 -16.15 -5.15
CA ALA A 63 21.48 -15.97 -6.27
C ALA A 63 22.23 -15.96 -7.61
N MET A 64 23.40 -15.33 -7.67
CA MET A 64 24.23 -15.30 -8.88
C MET A 64 24.73 -16.70 -9.27
N ASN A 65 25.13 -17.53 -8.29
CA ASN A 65 25.52 -18.94 -8.54
C ASN A 65 24.27 -19.75 -8.97
N ALA A 66 23.13 -19.55 -8.32
CA ALA A 66 21.89 -20.24 -8.62
C ALA A 66 21.41 -20.00 -10.07
N LEU A 67 21.74 -18.86 -10.68
CA LEU A 67 21.49 -18.62 -12.11
C LEU A 67 22.17 -19.62 -13.04
N GLN A 68 23.19 -20.36 -12.61
CA GLN A 68 23.85 -21.35 -13.41
C GLN A 68 23.27 -22.77 -13.23
N GLU A 69 22.65 -23.03 -12.08
CA GLU A 69 22.31 -24.36 -11.61
C GLU A 69 20.81 -24.67 -11.70
N TYR A 70 19.95 -23.65 -11.59
CA TYR A 70 18.51 -23.83 -11.45
C TYR A 70 17.75 -23.24 -12.62
N ASP A 71 16.59 -23.84 -12.92
CA ASP A 71 15.65 -23.34 -13.92
C ASP A 71 14.74 -22.26 -13.35
N TRP A 72 14.49 -22.32 -12.04
CA TRP A 72 13.69 -21.35 -11.31
C TRP A 72 14.46 -20.76 -10.14
N LEU A 73 14.34 -19.44 -9.96
CA LEU A 73 14.75 -18.75 -8.74
C LEU A 73 13.53 -18.11 -8.12
N VAL A 74 13.26 -18.42 -6.84
CA VAL A 74 12.13 -17.92 -6.08
C VAL A 74 12.65 -17.05 -4.93
N LYS A 75 12.14 -15.84 -4.81
CA LYS A 75 12.56 -14.88 -3.76
C LYS A 75 14.08 -14.64 -3.71
N ALA A 76 14.77 -14.80 -4.83
CA ALA A 76 16.23 -14.65 -4.92
C ALA A 76 16.65 -13.19 -4.68
N ARG A 77 17.80 -13.03 -4.02
CA ARG A 77 18.30 -11.69 -3.65
C ARG A 77 19.46 -11.31 -4.53
N PHE A 78 19.33 -10.16 -5.18
CA PHE A 78 20.36 -9.60 -6.03
C PHE A 78 20.79 -8.23 -5.54
N GLU A 79 22.02 -7.85 -5.84
CA GLU A 79 22.60 -6.56 -5.47
C GLU A 79 23.34 -5.96 -6.65
N TYR A 80 23.00 -4.72 -6.97
CA TYR A 80 23.70 -3.92 -7.96
C TYR A 80 23.85 -2.47 -7.46
N LYS A 81 25.07 -1.92 -7.52
CA LYS A 81 25.32 -0.52 -7.14
C LYS A 81 24.72 -0.13 -5.79
N GLN A 82 24.87 -0.78 -4.73
CA GLN A 82 24.30 -0.49 -3.40
C GLN A 82 22.79 -0.70 -3.26
N LEU A 83 22.08 -1.14 -4.30
CA LEU A 83 20.67 -1.48 -4.23
C LEU A 83 20.47 -2.98 -4.18
N ARG A 84 19.74 -3.43 -3.17
CA ARG A 84 19.39 -4.84 -2.97
C ARG A 84 17.90 -5.05 -3.26
N ILE A 85 17.61 -6.07 -4.06
CA ILE A 85 16.27 -6.50 -4.40
C ILE A 85 15.98 -7.93 -3.95
N LYS A 86 14.68 -8.26 -3.91
CA LYS A 86 14.17 -9.63 -3.84
C LYS A 86 13.36 -9.86 -5.12
N ALA A 87 13.96 -10.58 -6.10
CA ALA A 87 13.23 -10.99 -7.31
C ALA A 87 12.20 -12.06 -6.93
N PRO A 88 10.89 -11.86 -7.22
CA PRO A 88 9.87 -12.79 -6.77
C PRO A 88 10.01 -14.17 -7.41
N PHE A 89 9.97 -14.24 -8.77
CA PHE A 89 10.20 -15.46 -9.53
C PHE A 89 10.97 -15.13 -10.81
N LEU A 90 12.02 -15.88 -11.06
CA LEU A 90 12.74 -15.88 -12.33
C LEU A 90 12.70 -17.29 -12.89
N HIS A 91 12.33 -17.42 -14.15
CA HIS A 91 12.29 -18.67 -14.89
C HIS A 91 13.26 -18.62 -16.07
N ARG A 92 14.14 -19.62 -16.18
CA ARG A 92 15.07 -19.70 -17.29
C ARG A 92 14.32 -19.96 -18.59
N ASN A 93 14.67 -19.21 -19.62
CA ASN A 93 14.16 -19.35 -20.97
C ASN A 93 15.35 -19.46 -21.95
N ASP A 94 15.11 -19.94 -23.17
CA ASP A 94 16.14 -20.09 -24.18
C ASP A 94 16.95 -18.81 -24.46
N ASP A 95 16.28 -17.66 -24.38
CA ASP A 95 16.85 -16.34 -24.69
C ASP A 95 17.14 -15.46 -23.47
N GLY A 96 16.98 -15.95 -22.25
CA GLY A 96 17.16 -15.19 -21.02
C GLY A 96 16.28 -15.67 -19.88
N TRP A 97 15.67 -14.74 -19.16
CA TRP A 97 14.85 -15.02 -17.99
C TRP A 97 13.49 -14.35 -18.10
N ASP A 98 12.43 -15.10 -17.82
CA ASP A 98 11.09 -14.56 -17.61
C ASP A 98 10.95 -14.14 -16.13
N LEU A 99 10.51 -12.91 -15.90
CA LEU A 99 10.31 -12.36 -14.55
C LEU A 99 8.83 -12.33 -14.23
N TYR A 100 8.44 -12.92 -13.10
CA TYR A 100 7.06 -12.89 -12.64
C TYR A 100 6.97 -12.12 -11.34
N PHE A 101 6.14 -11.09 -11.31
CA PHE A 101 5.80 -10.36 -10.10
C PHE A 101 4.52 -10.91 -9.49
N LEU A 102 4.50 -11.02 -8.17
CA LEU A 102 3.31 -11.43 -7.43
C LEU A 102 2.49 -10.19 -7.02
N TYR A 103 1.26 -10.13 -7.46
CA TYR A 103 0.30 -9.09 -7.11
C TYR A 103 -0.87 -9.69 -6.34
N ILE A 104 -0.96 -9.40 -5.03
CA ILE A 104 -2.01 -9.93 -4.16
C ILE A 104 -3.25 -9.07 -4.31
N GLY A 105 -3.93 -9.18 -5.45
CA GLY A 105 -5.16 -8.48 -5.81
C GLY A 105 -5.80 -9.12 -7.03
N LEU A 106 -6.98 -8.63 -7.42
CA LEU A 106 -7.76 -9.18 -8.54
C LEU A 106 -7.34 -8.60 -9.89
N PHE A 107 -6.95 -7.33 -9.90
CA PHE A 107 -6.60 -6.59 -11.11
C PHE A 107 -5.34 -5.77 -10.86
N PRO A 108 -4.19 -6.19 -11.43
CA PRO A 108 -2.94 -5.46 -11.22
C PRO A 108 -2.99 -4.07 -11.86
N HIS A 109 -2.85 -3.04 -11.05
CA HIS A 109 -2.67 -1.65 -11.46
C HIS A 109 -1.18 -1.28 -11.46
N ALA A 110 -0.86 -0.18 -12.15
CA ALA A 110 0.52 0.31 -12.23
C ALA A 110 0.95 1.17 -11.00
N ASP A 111 0.28 1.00 -9.86
CA ASP A 111 0.46 1.84 -8.65
C ASP A 111 1.87 1.75 -8.05
N ASP A 112 2.56 0.65 -8.25
CA ASP A 112 3.91 0.40 -7.72
C ASP A 112 4.97 0.33 -8.84
N MET A 113 4.83 1.18 -9.88
CA MET A 113 5.72 1.17 -11.04
C MET A 113 7.19 1.27 -10.64
N GLN A 114 7.52 2.10 -9.64
CA GLN A 114 8.88 2.22 -9.13
C GLN A 114 9.45 0.86 -8.69
N PHE A 115 8.67 0.03 -7.96
CA PHE A 115 9.12 -1.29 -7.52
C PHE A 115 9.48 -2.21 -8.70
N TYR A 116 8.67 -2.19 -9.76
CA TYR A 116 8.93 -2.98 -10.96
C TYR A 116 10.17 -2.49 -11.70
N CYS A 117 10.28 -1.18 -11.92
CA CYS A 117 11.43 -0.56 -12.58
C CYS A 117 12.73 -0.80 -11.82
N ASP A 118 12.74 -0.56 -10.50
CA ASP A 118 13.93 -0.74 -9.66
C ASP A 118 14.40 -2.21 -9.66
N THR A 119 13.44 -3.15 -9.67
CA THR A 119 13.76 -4.60 -9.76
C THR A 119 14.44 -4.92 -11.08
N VAL A 120 13.87 -4.48 -12.20
CA VAL A 120 14.42 -4.74 -13.54
C VAL A 120 15.79 -4.05 -13.71
N TRP A 121 15.92 -2.81 -13.23
CA TRP A 121 17.18 -2.06 -13.29
C TRP A 121 18.35 -2.81 -12.60
N VAL A 122 18.10 -3.43 -11.44
CA VAL A 122 19.13 -4.23 -10.74
C VAL A 122 19.47 -5.48 -11.53
N LEU A 123 18.47 -6.22 -12.04
CA LEU A 123 18.69 -7.45 -12.78
C LEU A 123 19.49 -7.18 -14.06
N GLU A 124 19.12 -6.19 -14.85
CA GLU A 124 19.81 -5.82 -16.07
C GLU A 124 21.21 -5.25 -15.79
N GLY A 125 21.39 -4.49 -14.72
CA GLY A 125 22.69 -4.03 -14.26
C GLY A 125 23.67 -5.16 -13.93
N LEU A 126 23.16 -6.33 -13.57
CA LEU A 126 23.92 -7.58 -13.38
C LEU A 126 24.06 -8.41 -14.66
N ASN A 127 23.67 -7.88 -15.81
CA ASN A 127 23.64 -8.56 -17.11
C ASN A 127 22.68 -9.77 -17.14
N ILE A 128 21.65 -9.79 -16.30
CA ILE A 128 20.59 -10.78 -16.34
C ILE A 128 19.58 -10.33 -17.40
N LYS A 129 19.61 -10.94 -18.58
CA LYS A 129 18.72 -10.59 -19.69
C LYS A 129 17.29 -10.98 -19.38
N ILE A 130 16.39 -10.01 -19.23
CA ILE A 130 14.96 -10.23 -19.03
C ILE A 130 14.27 -10.34 -20.39
N LYS A 131 13.71 -11.54 -20.67
CA LYS A 131 12.98 -11.81 -21.89
C LYS A 131 11.56 -11.29 -21.85
N ASP A 132 10.78 -11.76 -20.88
CA ASP A 132 9.40 -11.35 -20.69
C ASP A 132 9.10 -11.03 -19.22
N ILE A 133 8.05 -10.23 -18.97
CA ILE A 133 7.64 -9.84 -17.63
C ILE A 133 6.14 -10.08 -17.47
N TYR A 134 5.78 -10.79 -16.41
CA TYR A 134 4.40 -11.17 -16.11
C TYR A 134 3.99 -10.78 -14.71
N LEU A 135 2.69 -10.66 -14.49
CA LEU A 135 2.05 -10.49 -13.18
C LEU A 135 1.24 -11.74 -12.86
N ILE A 136 1.46 -12.30 -11.67
CA ILE A 136 0.62 -13.37 -11.13
C ILE A 136 -0.36 -12.69 -10.18
N HIS A 137 -1.64 -12.83 -10.42
CA HIS A 137 -2.68 -12.22 -9.60
C HIS A 137 -3.86 -13.16 -9.38
N LEU A 138 -4.72 -12.81 -8.42
CA LEU A 138 -5.89 -13.64 -8.10
C LEU A 138 -6.94 -13.57 -9.20
N ASN A 139 -7.57 -14.70 -9.48
CA ASN A 139 -8.65 -14.83 -10.43
C ASN A 139 -9.98 -14.44 -9.78
N LYS A 140 -10.60 -13.34 -10.25
CA LYS A 140 -11.89 -12.87 -9.73
C LYS A 140 -13.02 -13.88 -9.90
N ASN A 141 -12.91 -14.78 -10.88
CA ASN A 141 -13.93 -15.77 -11.19
C ASN A 141 -13.68 -17.11 -10.48
N TYR A 142 -12.55 -17.23 -9.76
CA TYR A 142 -12.27 -18.42 -8.97
C TYR A 142 -13.32 -18.58 -7.88
N ARG A 143 -13.87 -19.78 -7.78
CA ARG A 143 -14.76 -20.19 -6.69
C ARG A 143 -14.15 -21.42 -6.04
N ARG A 144 -13.83 -21.31 -4.75
CA ARG A 144 -13.24 -22.42 -4.01
C ARG A 144 -14.18 -23.61 -3.97
N GLU A 145 -13.68 -24.74 -4.39
CA GLU A 145 -14.30 -26.04 -4.18
C GLU A 145 -13.85 -26.61 -2.82
N LYS A 146 -14.12 -27.90 -2.56
CA LYS A 146 -13.71 -28.55 -1.32
C LYS A 146 -12.20 -28.42 -1.08
N GLU A 147 -11.42 -28.55 -2.12
CA GLU A 147 -9.96 -28.35 -2.10
C GLU A 147 -9.60 -27.06 -2.83
N LEU A 148 -8.53 -26.42 -2.37
CA LEU A 148 -7.99 -25.24 -3.02
C LEU A 148 -7.24 -25.65 -4.29
N ASP A 149 -7.59 -25.08 -5.44
CA ASP A 149 -6.88 -25.28 -6.70
C ASP A 149 -6.05 -24.04 -7.05
N PRO A 150 -4.72 -24.04 -6.88
CA PRO A 150 -3.86 -22.93 -7.25
C PRO A 150 -3.85 -22.62 -8.75
N HIS A 151 -4.11 -23.62 -9.62
CA HIS A 151 -4.13 -23.42 -11.07
C HIS A 151 -5.32 -22.53 -11.50
N GLU A 152 -6.46 -22.69 -10.85
CA GLU A 152 -7.64 -21.88 -11.08
C GLU A 152 -7.65 -20.58 -10.25
N LEU A 153 -7.01 -20.60 -9.05
CA LEU A 153 -6.95 -19.44 -8.16
C LEU A 153 -6.18 -18.27 -8.76
N PHE A 154 -5.12 -18.55 -9.55
CA PHE A 154 -4.27 -17.50 -10.12
C PHE A 154 -4.42 -17.38 -11.63
N VAL A 155 -4.24 -16.14 -12.09
CA VAL A 155 -4.06 -15.76 -13.50
C VAL A 155 -2.64 -15.23 -13.68
N VAL A 156 -2.00 -15.58 -14.79
CA VAL A 156 -0.77 -14.97 -15.26
C VAL A 156 -1.14 -13.98 -16.36
N SER A 157 -0.82 -12.72 -16.17
CA SER A 157 -1.16 -11.61 -17.07
C SER A 157 0.10 -10.90 -17.56
N SER A 158 0.12 -10.52 -18.83
CA SER A 158 1.13 -9.63 -19.42
C SER A 158 0.67 -8.17 -19.49
N SER A 159 -0.49 -7.83 -18.88
CA SER A 159 -1.05 -6.49 -18.96
C SER A 159 -1.39 -5.94 -17.59
N PHE A 160 -1.20 -4.62 -17.41
CA PHE A 160 -1.82 -3.87 -16.32
C PHE A 160 -3.30 -3.59 -16.64
N TYR A 161 -4.07 -3.25 -15.62
CA TYR A 161 -5.49 -2.96 -15.69
C TYR A 161 -5.76 -1.51 -15.28
N ASN A 162 -6.80 -0.90 -15.84
CA ASN A 162 -7.27 0.43 -15.44
C ASN A 162 -8.31 0.35 -14.32
N ASP A 163 -8.76 1.53 -13.83
CA ASP A 163 -9.76 1.64 -12.75
C ASP A 163 -11.12 0.97 -13.08
N LYS A 164 -11.36 0.66 -14.36
CA LYS A 164 -12.55 -0.09 -14.83
C LYS A 164 -12.28 -1.59 -14.96
N ASN A 165 -11.11 -2.05 -14.49
CA ASN A 165 -10.66 -3.43 -14.55
C ASN A 165 -10.54 -4.00 -15.97
N ASN A 166 -10.23 -3.15 -16.94
CA ASN A 166 -9.92 -3.58 -18.31
C ASN A 166 -8.39 -3.64 -18.49
N PRO A 167 -7.89 -4.66 -19.21
CA PRO A 167 -6.47 -4.72 -19.56
C PRO A 167 -6.09 -3.50 -20.41
N THR A 168 -4.89 -2.97 -20.18
CA THR A 168 -4.39 -1.76 -20.85
C THR A 168 -3.04 -2.03 -21.51
N VAL A 169 -1.96 -1.51 -20.89
CA VAL A 169 -0.62 -1.56 -21.43
C VAL A 169 0.06 -2.87 -21.03
N ASP A 170 0.88 -3.39 -21.93
CA ASP A 170 1.77 -4.51 -21.65
C ASP A 170 2.72 -4.19 -20.50
N VAL A 171 2.90 -5.13 -19.57
CA VAL A 171 3.68 -4.95 -18.32
C VAL A 171 5.12 -4.61 -18.64
N LYS A 172 5.76 -5.39 -19.52
CA LYS A 172 7.16 -5.18 -19.89
C LYS A 172 7.33 -3.81 -20.55
N LYS A 173 6.46 -3.49 -21.53
CA LYS A 173 6.50 -2.19 -22.19
C LYS A 173 6.33 -1.04 -21.19
N ALA A 174 5.36 -1.12 -20.28
CA ALA A 174 5.14 -0.09 -19.29
C ALA A 174 6.33 0.11 -18.36
N ILE A 175 6.99 -0.97 -17.93
CA ILE A 175 8.18 -0.90 -17.09
C ILE A 175 9.32 -0.20 -17.84
N TYR A 176 9.62 -0.62 -19.07
CA TYR A 176 10.71 -0.03 -19.86
C TYR A 176 10.44 1.42 -20.25
N ASP A 177 9.20 1.79 -20.53
CA ASP A 177 8.81 3.19 -20.81
C ASP A 177 8.97 4.10 -19.58
N ASN A 178 8.94 3.56 -18.36
CA ASN A 178 9.07 4.28 -17.09
C ASN A 178 10.42 4.06 -16.39
N MET A 179 11.27 3.19 -16.91
CA MET A 179 12.60 2.98 -16.35
C MET A 179 13.45 4.25 -16.46
N HIS A 180 14.19 4.50 -15.41
CA HIS A 180 15.20 5.57 -15.36
C HIS A 180 16.44 5.07 -14.61
N ASP A 181 17.57 5.73 -14.85
CA ASP A 181 18.81 5.40 -14.18
C ASP A 181 18.75 5.78 -12.70
N LEU A 182 19.06 4.84 -11.83
CA LEU A 182 19.03 5.04 -10.38
C LEU A 182 20.36 5.54 -9.78
N HIS A 183 21.43 5.67 -10.56
CA HIS A 183 22.71 6.08 -10.02
C HIS A 183 22.65 7.39 -9.26
N TYR A 184 22.03 8.41 -9.85
CA TYR A 184 21.88 9.70 -9.20
C TYR A 184 21.03 9.62 -7.92
N LEU A 185 19.92 8.85 -7.95
CA LEU A 185 19.07 8.64 -6.78
C LEU A 185 19.87 8.01 -5.63
N LEU A 186 20.61 6.94 -5.91
CA LEU A 186 21.41 6.22 -4.91
C LEU A 186 22.53 7.10 -4.33
N GLU A 187 23.19 7.91 -5.14
CA GLU A 187 24.17 8.89 -4.66
C GLU A 187 23.55 9.94 -3.74
N GLN A 188 22.34 10.42 -4.04
CA GLN A 188 21.64 11.36 -3.18
C GLN A 188 21.18 10.68 -1.86
N MET A 189 20.75 9.43 -1.92
CA MET A 189 20.38 8.66 -0.73
C MET A 189 21.59 8.44 0.19
N GLU A 190 22.78 8.18 -0.35
CA GLU A 190 24.01 8.00 0.41
C GLU A 190 24.40 9.26 1.21
N LYS A 191 24.17 10.44 0.63
CA LYS A 191 24.45 11.73 1.25
C LYS A 191 23.33 12.24 2.15
N CYS A 192 22.17 11.53 2.17
CA CYS A 192 20.97 11.97 2.85
C CYS A 192 21.03 11.67 4.36
N ASN A 193 20.91 12.70 5.17
CA ASN A 193 20.76 12.61 6.62
C ASN A 193 19.88 13.77 7.13
N LEU A 194 19.60 13.82 8.44
CA LEU A 194 18.72 14.85 9.01
C LEU A 194 19.28 16.28 8.88
N GLU A 195 20.58 16.44 8.78
CA GLU A 195 21.22 17.75 8.61
C GLU A 195 21.09 18.24 7.15
N THR A 196 21.18 17.31 6.18
CA THR A 196 21.15 17.66 4.75
C THR A 196 19.75 17.88 4.17
N VAL A 197 18.71 17.32 4.81
CA VAL A 197 17.32 17.43 4.30
C VAL A 197 16.62 18.75 4.67
N GLY A 198 17.28 19.62 5.43
CA GLY A 198 16.73 20.92 5.86
C GLY A 198 15.53 20.80 6.81
N GLU A 199 14.84 21.92 7.02
CA GLU A 199 13.65 21.95 7.89
C GLU A 199 12.46 21.16 7.32
N PRO A 200 11.59 20.58 8.19
CA PRO A 200 10.43 19.84 7.75
C PRO A 200 9.46 20.73 6.97
N VAL A 201 9.12 20.29 5.75
CA VAL A 201 8.08 20.92 4.94
C VAL A 201 6.88 20.00 4.89
N ARG A 202 5.69 20.54 5.24
CA ARG A 202 4.45 19.78 5.22
C ARG A 202 4.00 19.55 3.78
N LYS A 203 3.71 18.29 3.46
CA LYS A 203 3.27 17.84 2.14
C LYS A 203 2.02 16.97 2.27
N PRO A 204 1.16 16.87 1.24
CA PRO A 204 -0.03 16.02 1.29
C PRO A 204 0.26 14.59 1.75
N GLN A 205 1.36 13.99 1.29
CA GLN A 205 1.76 12.63 1.65
C GLN A 205 2.12 12.43 3.12
N CYS A 206 2.26 13.49 3.92
CA CYS A 206 2.45 13.37 5.37
C CYS A 206 1.19 12.84 6.07
N MET A 207 0.01 13.01 5.45
CA MET A 207 -1.31 12.71 6.02
C MET A 207 -2.25 11.95 5.09
N THR A 208 -1.75 11.40 3.95
CA THR A 208 -2.57 10.54 3.09
C THR A 208 -2.87 9.22 3.78
N ARG A 209 -4.10 8.74 3.70
CA ARG A 209 -4.65 7.49 4.28
C ARG A 209 -4.19 7.19 5.71
N GLN A 210 -2.88 7.25 5.97
CA GLN A 210 -2.27 7.07 7.29
C GLN A 210 -1.29 8.21 7.56
N LYS A 211 -1.32 8.74 8.78
CA LYS A 211 -0.36 9.72 9.28
C LYS A 211 1.05 9.16 9.19
N CYS A 212 2.00 9.94 8.69
CA CYS A 212 3.41 9.55 8.64
C CYS A 212 3.91 9.22 10.06
N LEU A 213 4.67 8.13 10.21
CA LEU A 213 5.19 7.68 11.51
C LEU A 213 6.08 8.71 12.23
N TYR A 214 6.70 9.62 11.46
CA TYR A 214 7.56 10.69 11.96
C TYR A 214 6.89 12.07 11.90
N TYR A 215 5.56 12.11 11.74
CA TYR A 215 4.84 13.37 11.64
C TYR A 215 5.02 14.23 12.89
N ASP A 216 4.89 13.63 14.08
CA ASP A 216 4.99 14.33 15.35
C ASP A 216 6.44 14.77 15.67
N ASP A 217 7.43 14.07 15.09
CA ASP A 217 8.83 14.47 15.19
C ASP A 217 9.13 15.65 14.23
N CYS A 218 8.47 15.71 13.08
CA CYS A 218 8.59 16.81 12.12
C CYS A 218 7.82 18.07 12.56
N PHE A 219 6.69 17.89 13.22
CA PHE A 219 5.76 18.96 13.59
C PHE A 219 5.33 18.82 15.05
N PRO A 220 6.29 18.95 16.00
CA PRO A 220 6.02 18.75 17.43
C PRO A 220 4.98 19.72 17.98
N GLN A 221 4.88 20.92 17.41
CA GLN A 221 3.87 21.92 17.78
C GLN A 221 2.42 21.46 17.54
N GLU A 222 2.22 20.47 16.67
CA GLU A 222 0.90 19.92 16.39
C GLU A 222 0.46 18.79 17.33
N LYS A 223 1.34 18.34 18.23
CA LYS A 223 0.97 17.35 19.26
C LYS A 223 0.03 17.92 20.32
N GLU A 224 0.16 19.19 20.57
CA GLU A 224 -0.57 19.92 21.62
C GLU A 224 -1.71 20.78 21.04
N LEU A 225 -2.16 20.47 19.84
CA LEU A 225 -3.29 21.17 19.26
C LEU A 225 -4.57 20.89 20.06
N PRO A 226 -5.44 21.89 20.23
CA PRO A 226 -6.72 21.68 20.88
C PRO A 226 -7.59 20.70 20.11
N ASP A 227 -8.45 19.96 20.82
CA ASP A 227 -9.35 18.95 20.21
C ASP A 227 -10.25 19.54 19.12
N ASN A 228 -10.57 20.85 19.22
CA ASN A 228 -11.32 21.61 18.22
C ASN A 228 -10.43 22.32 17.18
N SER A 229 -9.21 21.82 16.96
CA SER A 229 -8.34 22.39 15.92
C SER A 229 -8.96 22.28 14.53
N ILE A 230 -8.74 23.28 13.66
CA ILE A 230 -9.14 23.26 12.24
C ILE A 230 -8.58 22.02 11.51
N LEU A 231 -7.46 21.45 11.95
CA LEU A 231 -6.88 20.24 11.39
C LEU A 231 -7.73 18.98 11.61
N THR A 232 -8.67 19.02 12.57
CA THR A 232 -9.64 17.94 12.81
C THR A 232 -10.86 18.00 11.90
N LEU A 233 -11.01 19.06 11.08
CA LEU A 233 -12.14 19.20 10.15
C LEU A 233 -12.20 17.99 9.21
N ILE A 234 -13.33 17.27 9.29
CA ILE A 234 -13.52 15.99 8.61
C ILE A 234 -13.47 16.17 7.08
N ALA A 235 -12.73 15.29 6.40
CA ALA A 235 -12.65 15.20 4.93
C ALA A 235 -12.35 16.52 4.20
N SER A 236 -11.83 17.55 4.89
CA SER A 236 -11.49 18.82 4.26
C SER A 236 -10.09 18.77 3.60
N ARG A 237 -10.01 19.17 2.35
CA ARG A 237 -8.76 19.40 1.62
C ARG A 237 -8.11 20.74 1.97
N TYR A 238 -8.90 21.70 2.45
CA TYR A 238 -8.45 23.07 2.75
C TYR A 238 -7.98 23.29 4.19
N LYS A 239 -8.19 22.32 5.10
CA LYS A 239 -7.91 22.50 6.54
C LYS A 239 -6.46 22.89 6.84
N ARG A 240 -5.50 22.44 6.01
CA ARG A 240 -4.08 22.78 6.20
C ARG A 240 -3.76 24.18 5.73
N GLU A 241 -4.30 24.60 4.60
CA GLU A 241 -4.14 25.97 4.11
C GLU A 241 -4.71 26.95 5.13
N MET A 242 -5.92 26.67 5.65
CA MET A 242 -6.54 27.49 6.69
C MET A 242 -5.69 27.53 7.98
N TYR A 243 -5.10 26.41 8.38
CA TYR A 243 -4.20 26.36 9.52
C TYR A 243 -2.93 27.18 9.31
N GLU A 244 -2.32 27.10 8.14
CA GLU A 244 -1.13 27.86 7.76
C GLU A 244 -1.41 29.38 7.66
N GLU A 245 -2.65 29.76 7.36
CA GLU A 245 -3.15 31.15 7.42
C GLU A 245 -3.41 31.63 8.86
N GLY A 246 -3.17 30.80 9.89
CA GLY A 246 -3.36 31.13 11.31
C GLY A 246 -4.75 30.86 11.86
N ARG A 247 -5.60 30.14 11.12
CA ARG A 247 -6.93 29.70 11.61
C ARG A 247 -6.75 28.42 12.43
N ILE A 248 -6.68 28.55 13.73
CA ILE A 248 -6.33 27.43 14.62
C ILE A 248 -7.55 26.56 14.96
N TYR A 249 -8.72 27.16 15.14
CA TYR A 249 -9.92 26.48 15.63
C TYR A 249 -10.94 26.23 14.52
N LEU A 250 -11.79 25.22 14.69
CA LEU A 250 -12.90 24.90 13.78
C LEU A 250 -13.84 26.09 13.56
N LYS A 251 -14.13 26.86 14.60
CA LYS A 251 -14.97 28.07 14.52
C LYS A 251 -14.43 29.15 13.58
N ASP A 252 -13.11 29.15 13.33
CA ASP A 252 -12.42 30.10 12.48
C ASP A 252 -12.40 29.65 11.01
N ALA A 253 -13.03 28.51 10.69
CA ALA A 253 -13.09 27.99 9.33
C ALA A 253 -13.70 28.99 8.36
N ASP A 254 -13.08 29.10 7.18
CA ASP A 254 -13.56 29.93 6.09
C ASP A 254 -14.82 29.31 5.47
N PRO A 255 -15.96 30.01 5.48
CA PRO A 255 -17.20 29.50 4.92
C PRO A 255 -17.11 29.13 3.42
N GLU A 256 -16.26 29.82 2.65
CA GLU A 256 -16.08 29.58 1.23
C GLU A 256 -15.28 28.30 0.92
N ARG A 257 -14.59 27.78 1.94
CA ARG A 257 -13.79 26.55 1.86
C ARG A 257 -14.45 25.35 2.56
N ILE A 258 -15.74 25.47 2.89
CA ILE A 258 -16.55 24.35 3.38
C ILE A 258 -17.11 23.62 2.15
N GLU A 259 -16.78 22.34 2.01
CA GLU A 259 -17.04 21.56 0.79
C GLU A 259 -18.48 20.99 0.71
N GLY A 260 -19.46 21.72 1.27
CA GLY A 260 -20.88 21.32 1.24
C GLY A 260 -21.21 20.10 2.12
N SER A 261 -20.28 19.63 2.93
CA SER A 261 -20.48 18.50 3.84
C SER A 261 -21.26 18.91 5.08
N ALA A 262 -22.40 18.25 5.32
CA ALA A 262 -23.19 18.45 6.55
C ALA A 262 -22.36 18.20 7.81
N GLN A 263 -21.42 17.24 7.75
CA GLN A 263 -20.54 16.93 8.88
C GLN A 263 -19.54 18.06 9.17
N GLN A 264 -18.93 18.66 8.14
CA GLN A 264 -18.05 19.82 8.31
C GLN A 264 -18.82 21.00 8.92
N PHE A 265 -20.01 21.27 8.40
CA PHE A 265 -20.88 22.30 8.93
C PHE A 265 -21.20 22.06 10.41
N ALA A 266 -21.61 20.83 10.76
CA ALA A 266 -21.92 20.45 12.14
C ALA A 266 -20.71 20.62 13.08
N GLN A 267 -19.50 20.20 12.67
CA GLN A 267 -18.28 20.41 13.46
C GLN A 267 -18.02 21.89 13.75
N ILE A 268 -18.13 22.73 12.72
CA ILE A 268 -17.88 24.18 12.84
C ILE A 268 -18.93 24.84 13.73
N GLN A 269 -20.21 24.48 13.56
CA GLN A 269 -21.28 25.02 14.38
C GLN A 269 -21.20 24.55 15.84
N ALA A 270 -20.83 23.31 16.06
CA ALA A 270 -20.60 22.80 17.41
C ALA A 270 -19.51 23.63 18.13
N ASP A 271 -18.38 23.88 17.46
CA ASP A 271 -17.31 24.69 18.03
C ASP A 271 -17.75 26.15 18.31
N ARG A 272 -18.50 26.75 17.39
CA ARG A 272 -19.07 28.09 17.58
C ARG A 272 -20.05 28.18 18.74
N ASN A 273 -20.76 27.09 19.04
CA ASN A 273 -21.81 27.02 20.06
C ASN A 273 -21.33 26.38 21.38
N GLY A 274 -20.02 26.36 21.64
CA GLY A 274 -19.47 25.84 22.90
C GLY A 274 -19.40 24.30 23.00
N GLY A 275 -19.29 23.60 21.87
CA GLY A 275 -19.06 22.17 21.80
C GLY A 275 -20.26 21.34 21.34
N GLN A 276 -21.41 21.95 21.07
CA GLN A 276 -22.61 21.23 20.66
C GLN A 276 -23.33 21.90 19.48
N TYR A 277 -23.78 21.08 18.52
CA TYR A 277 -24.73 21.50 17.48
C TYR A 277 -25.80 20.42 17.30
N VAL A 278 -27.05 20.84 17.30
CA VAL A 278 -28.21 19.97 17.05
C VAL A 278 -29.14 20.66 16.05
N ASP A 279 -29.38 20.00 14.93
CA ASP A 279 -30.49 20.35 14.03
C ASP A 279 -31.78 19.70 14.59
N TYR A 280 -32.54 20.51 15.35
CA TYR A 280 -33.73 20.01 16.01
C TYR A 280 -34.81 19.54 15.04
N ASN A 281 -34.91 20.16 13.84
CA ASN A 281 -35.91 19.75 12.85
C ASN A 281 -35.52 18.38 12.23
N ALA A 282 -34.25 18.22 11.85
CA ALA A 282 -33.74 16.96 11.34
C ALA A 282 -33.86 15.85 12.39
N LEU A 283 -33.51 16.15 13.65
CA LEU A 283 -33.63 15.22 14.77
C LEU A 283 -35.10 14.83 15.04
N ALA A 284 -36.02 15.78 15.08
CA ALA A 284 -37.43 15.48 15.29
C ALA A 284 -38.03 14.62 14.17
N ASN A 285 -37.68 14.94 12.92
CA ASN A 285 -38.07 14.13 11.77
C ASN A 285 -37.51 12.70 11.86
N TRP A 286 -36.25 12.56 12.20
CA TRP A 286 -35.62 11.26 12.35
C TRP A 286 -36.25 10.44 13.49
N LEU A 287 -36.51 11.06 14.65
CA LEU A 287 -37.18 10.44 15.79
C LEU A 287 -38.59 9.98 15.43
N GLY A 288 -39.28 10.69 14.53
CA GLY A 288 -40.61 10.31 14.04
C GLY A 288 -40.65 9.00 13.26
N TYR A 289 -39.50 8.51 12.75
CA TYR A 289 -39.40 7.21 12.09
C TYR A 289 -39.03 6.07 13.03
N ILE A 290 -38.70 6.37 14.29
CA ILE A 290 -38.27 5.36 15.26
C ILE A 290 -39.52 4.78 15.94
N HIS A 291 -39.71 3.46 15.79
CA HIS A 291 -40.77 2.72 16.42
C HIS A 291 -40.21 1.52 17.20
N TYR A 292 -40.75 1.27 18.37
CA TYR A 292 -40.38 0.11 19.18
C TYR A 292 -41.10 -1.19 18.72
N PRO A 293 -40.44 -2.34 18.79
CA PRO A 293 -39.08 -2.55 19.27
C PRO A 293 -38.04 -2.06 18.28
N ILE A 294 -36.94 -1.45 18.80
CA ILE A 294 -35.80 -1.04 17.99
C ILE A 294 -34.76 -2.16 18.00
N THR A 295 -34.37 -2.59 16.83
CA THR A 295 -33.31 -3.61 16.67
C THR A 295 -32.04 -2.94 16.16
N CYS A 296 -30.96 -3.03 16.96
CA CYS A 296 -29.62 -2.62 16.57
C CYS A 296 -28.82 -3.87 16.25
N ILE A 297 -28.23 -3.93 15.06
CA ILE A 297 -27.38 -5.02 14.64
C ILE A 297 -26.05 -4.46 14.14
N ASP A 298 -24.96 -5.14 14.50
CA ASP A 298 -23.61 -4.82 14.05
C ASP A 298 -22.89 -6.10 13.66
N PHE A 299 -21.97 -6.02 12.68
CA PHE A 299 -21.24 -7.17 12.16
C PHE A 299 -19.75 -6.88 12.15
N GLU A 300 -18.95 -7.86 12.59
CA GLU A 300 -17.54 -7.96 12.28
C GLU A 300 -17.31 -8.86 11.08
N TRP A 301 -16.48 -8.44 10.16
CA TRP A 301 -16.22 -9.16 8.92
C TRP A 301 -14.78 -9.00 8.44
N GLU A 302 -14.35 -9.96 7.64
CA GLU A 302 -13.04 -9.96 7.02
C GLU A 302 -13.11 -10.31 5.53
N ARG A 303 -12.05 -10.01 4.79
CA ARG A 303 -11.86 -10.40 3.40
C ARG A 303 -10.53 -11.10 3.25
N PHE A 304 -10.57 -12.28 2.66
CA PHE A 304 -9.40 -13.11 2.45
C PHE A 304 -8.98 -13.10 0.98
N ALA A 305 -7.68 -12.91 0.72
CA ALA A 305 -7.12 -13.08 -0.63
C ALA A 305 -7.28 -14.53 -1.11
N ILE A 306 -7.02 -15.49 -0.21
CA ILE A 306 -7.24 -16.91 -0.43
C ILE A 306 -8.55 -17.27 0.26
N PRO A 307 -9.62 -17.67 -0.49
CA PRO A 307 -10.90 -18.00 0.10
C PRO A 307 -10.79 -19.12 1.12
N PRO A 308 -11.22 -18.94 2.40
CA PRO A 308 -11.07 -19.97 3.44
C PRO A 308 -12.08 -21.12 3.32
N TYR A 309 -13.24 -20.89 2.69
CA TYR A 309 -14.34 -21.86 2.64
C TYR A 309 -14.81 -22.17 1.22
N GLU A 310 -15.37 -23.35 1.05
CA GLU A 310 -16.03 -23.76 -0.19
C GLU A 310 -17.13 -22.78 -0.61
N GLY A 311 -17.19 -22.48 -1.90
CA GLY A 311 -18.14 -21.58 -2.51
C GLY A 311 -17.74 -20.10 -2.52
N MET A 312 -16.69 -19.70 -1.78
CA MET A 312 -16.20 -18.31 -1.73
C MET A 312 -15.31 -17.96 -2.90
N HIS A 313 -15.30 -16.67 -3.24
CA HIS A 313 -14.36 -16.04 -4.16
C HIS A 313 -13.26 -15.28 -3.39
N PRO A 314 -12.11 -14.98 -4.03
CA PRO A 314 -11.12 -14.09 -3.45
C PRO A 314 -11.75 -12.73 -3.07
N TYR A 315 -11.47 -12.27 -1.85
CA TYR A 315 -11.99 -11.05 -1.26
C TYR A 315 -13.51 -10.98 -1.05
N ASP A 316 -14.21 -12.11 -1.08
CA ASP A 316 -15.59 -12.13 -0.57
C ASP A 316 -15.62 -11.70 0.90
N VAL A 317 -16.69 -10.99 1.26
CA VAL A 317 -16.94 -10.58 2.65
C VAL A 317 -17.40 -11.78 3.46
N LEU A 318 -16.66 -12.10 4.52
CA LEU A 318 -17.01 -13.14 5.47
C LEU A 318 -17.38 -12.50 6.81
N PRO A 319 -18.66 -12.39 7.17
CA PRO A 319 -19.06 -12.04 8.53
C PRO A 319 -18.72 -13.20 9.47
N PHE A 320 -18.05 -12.92 10.56
CA PHE A 320 -17.64 -13.94 11.54
C PHE A 320 -18.22 -13.69 12.94
N GLU A 321 -18.71 -12.48 13.20
CA GLU A 321 -19.35 -12.10 14.45
C GLU A 321 -20.48 -11.12 14.18
N TYR A 322 -21.54 -11.18 14.97
CA TYR A 322 -22.57 -10.15 15.01
C TYR A 322 -23.02 -9.90 16.45
N SER A 323 -23.44 -8.68 16.71
CA SER A 323 -24.13 -8.30 17.93
C SER A 323 -25.55 -7.84 17.62
N LEU A 324 -26.51 -8.27 18.42
CA LEU A 324 -27.92 -7.94 18.27
C LEU A 324 -28.49 -7.43 19.58
N HIS A 325 -28.99 -6.19 19.59
CA HIS A 325 -29.64 -5.59 20.74
C HIS A 325 -31.05 -5.19 20.36
N ILE A 326 -32.05 -5.60 21.19
CA ILE A 326 -33.45 -5.26 21.00
C ILE A 326 -33.91 -4.42 22.18
N MET A 327 -34.41 -3.23 21.91
CA MET A 327 -35.00 -2.31 22.87
C MET A 327 -36.52 -2.34 22.71
N HIS A 328 -37.27 -2.58 23.81
CA HIS A 328 -38.70 -2.62 23.85
C HIS A 328 -39.33 -1.37 24.42
#